data_d83024c050464d07c2b730be8b09b157
#
_entry.id   d83024c050464d07c2b730be8b09b157
#
_cell.length_a   1.000
_cell.length_b   1.000
_cell.length_c   1.000
_cell.angle_alpha   90.00
_cell.angle_beta   90.00
_cell.angle_gamma   90.00
#
_symmetry.space_group_name_H-M   'P 1'
#
loop_
_entity.id
_entity.type
_entity.pdbx_description
1 polymer ?
#
loop_
_entity_poly.entity_id
_entity_poly.type
_entity_poly.pdbx_seq_one_letter_code
_entity_poly.pdbx_strand_id
1 'polypeptide(L)'
;MAGCDNERTGCGKANGISRRVQIEGITTGVVVDYGIKDAMNMGAAMAPAACELIVSHLSDFGREASYYDRIVTGDLGSVGQKILIDLCRQKGVDISQNHEDCGMKMFDATNQNTGSGGSGCACSATVLSAYYLPKLRSGELKRILFVPT
;
A
#
# COMPACT_ATOMS: atom_id res chain seq x y z
N MET A 1 38.09 10.65 34.69
CA MET A 1 38.11 9.80 33.50
C MET A 1 37.19 8.62 33.80
N ALA A 2 36.00 8.65 33.33
CA ALA A 2 35.06 7.55 33.44
C ALA A 2 34.53 7.24 32.03
N GLY A 3 34.92 6.07 31.52
CA GLY A 3 34.46 5.58 30.22
C GLY A 3 33.00 5.12 30.32
N CYS A 4 32.18 5.59 29.40
CA CYS A 4 30.84 5.07 29.22
C CYS A 4 30.91 3.88 28.26
N ASP A 5 30.85 2.66 28.79
CA ASP A 5 30.69 1.45 28.02
C ASP A 5 29.23 1.38 27.53
N ASN A 6 29.07 1.48 26.23
CA ASN A 6 27.78 1.42 25.53
C ASN A 6 27.49 -0.06 25.17
N GLU A 7 26.91 -0.80 26.11
CA GLU A 7 26.38 -2.14 25.84
C GLU A 7 25.17 -2.03 24.91
N ARG A 8 25.43 -2.22 23.62
CA ARG A 8 24.38 -2.46 22.63
C ARG A 8 23.82 -3.85 22.85
N THR A 9 22.64 -3.90 23.45
CA THR A 9 21.79 -5.11 23.50
C THR A 9 21.65 -5.70 22.11
N GLY A 10 21.98 -6.98 22.00
CA GLY A 10 22.11 -7.71 20.76
C GLY A 10 20.83 -7.76 19.94
N CYS A 11 20.85 -7.09 18.82
CA CYS A 11 19.98 -7.41 17.70
C CYS A 11 20.50 -8.69 17.05
N GLY A 12 19.70 -9.77 17.13
CA GLY A 12 20.07 -11.06 16.55
C GLY A 12 20.47 -10.90 15.09
N LYS A 13 21.63 -11.42 14.73
CA LYS A 13 22.12 -11.49 13.35
C LYS A 13 21.20 -12.44 12.56
N ALA A 14 20.22 -11.89 11.87
CA ALA A 14 19.63 -12.59 10.75
C ALA A 14 20.68 -12.62 9.62
N ASN A 15 21.24 -13.80 9.36
CA ASN A 15 22.09 -14.07 8.20
C ASN A 15 21.25 -14.07 6.93
N GLY A 16 20.76 -12.90 6.52
CA GLY A 16 20.08 -12.68 5.26
C GLY A 16 20.71 -11.48 4.56
N ILE A 17 21.06 -11.65 3.31
CA ILE A 17 21.52 -10.54 2.46
C ILE A 17 20.38 -9.52 2.41
N SER A 18 20.49 -8.44 3.15
CA SER A 18 19.52 -7.34 3.09
C SER A 18 19.62 -6.70 1.71
N ARG A 19 18.58 -6.90 0.88
CA ARG A 19 18.51 -6.29 -0.44
C ARG A 19 18.28 -4.79 -0.32
N ARG A 20 18.91 -4.01 -1.19
CA ARG A 20 18.62 -2.59 -1.30
C ARG A 20 17.29 -2.42 -2.02
N VAL A 21 16.33 -1.75 -1.36
CA VAL A 21 15.07 -1.36 -1.99
C VAL A 21 15.29 -0.05 -2.74
N GLN A 22 14.77 0.05 -3.95
CA GLN A 22 14.89 1.24 -4.81
C GLN A 22 13.54 1.60 -5.42
N ILE A 23 13.35 2.86 -5.74
CA ILE A 23 12.21 3.34 -6.52
C ILE A 23 12.57 3.18 -8.00
N GLU A 24 11.79 2.39 -8.74
CA GLU A 24 12.01 2.15 -10.18
C GLU A 24 11.29 3.15 -11.07
N GLY A 25 10.21 3.75 -10.59
CA GLY A 25 9.43 4.70 -11.36
C GLY A 25 8.40 5.40 -10.49
N ILE A 26 7.94 6.54 -10.97
CA ILE A 26 6.94 7.37 -10.31
C ILE A 26 5.95 7.84 -11.39
N THR A 27 4.65 7.73 -11.09
CA THR A 27 3.57 8.32 -11.88
C THR A 27 2.86 9.36 -11.01
N THR A 28 2.68 10.55 -11.53
CA THR A 28 1.95 11.61 -10.81
C THR A 28 0.45 11.37 -10.93
N GLY A 29 -0.24 11.42 -9.80
CA GLY A 29 -1.70 11.33 -9.78
C GLY A 29 -2.36 12.64 -10.22
N VAL A 30 -3.65 12.54 -10.52
CA VAL A 30 -4.52 13.68 -10.81
C VAL A 30 -5.67 13.72 -9.81
N VAL A 31 -6.26 14.89 -9.63
CA VAL A 31 -7.49 15.00 -8.83
C VAL A 31 -8.65 14.41 -9.62
N VAL A 32 -9.37 13.48 -8.99
CA VAL A 32 -10.55 12.83 -9.56
C VAL A 32 -11.71 13.04 -8.60
N ASP A 33 -12.77 13.68 -9.06
CA ASP A 33 -13.97 13.93 -8.26
C ASP A 33 -15.21 13.35 -8.96
N TYR A 34 -15.78 12.31 -8.35
CA TYR A 34 -17.05 11.69 -8.77
C TYR A 34 -18.27 12.27 -8.03
N GLY A 35 -18.08 13.39 -7.31
CA GLY A 35 -19.15 14.06 -6.60
C GLY A 35 -19.64 13.32 -5.35
N ILE A 36 -18.81 12.47 -4.74
CA ILE A 36 -19.15 11.77 -3.50
C ILE A 36 -19.22 12.78 -2.35
N LYS A 37 -20.40 12.91 -1.75
CA LYS A 37 -20.67 13.87 -0.67
C LYS A 37 -20.77 13.23 0.71
N ASP A 38 -20.70 11.91 0.80
CA ASP A 38 -20.76 11.20 2.07
C ASP A 38 -19.40 11.22 2.76
N ALA A 39 -19.27 12.09 3.77
CA ALA A 39 -18.05 12.23 4.56
C ALA A 39 -17.68 10.96 5.35
N MET A 40 -18.64 10.06 5.58
CA MET A 40 -18.40 8.78 6.27
C MET A 40 -17.88 7.69 5.32
N ASN A 41 -17.84 7.94 4.02
CA ASN A 41 -17.41 7.00 3.00
C ASN A 41 -16.22 7.54 2.19
N MET A 42 -15.14 7.83 2.88
CA MET A 42 -13.89 8.33 2.26
C MET A 42 -13.32 7.35 1.23
N GLY A 43 -13.44 6.04 1.47
CA GLY A 43 -12.98 5.03 0.53
C GLY A 43 -13.65 5.13 -0.84
N ALA A 44 -14.94 5.46 -0.89
CA ALA A 44 -15.64 5.69 -2.16
C ALA A 44 -15.14 6.96 -2.89
N ALA A 45 -14.75 7.99 -2.15
CA ALA A 45 -14.20 9.21 -2.73
C ALA A 45 -12.78 9.01 -3.28
N MET A 46 -11.95 8.18 -2.61
CA MET A 46 -10.56 7.94 -2.98
C MET A 46 -10.37 6.86 -4.05
N ALA A 47 -11.24 5.87 -4.10
CA ALA A 47 -11.11 4.73 -5.03
C ALA A 47 -11.03 5.14 -6.52
N PRO A 48 -11.79 6.13 -7.04
CA PRO A 48 -11.66 6.60 -8.41
C PRO A 48 -10.26 7.17 -8.72
N ALA A 49 -9.69 7.98 -7.83
CA ALA A 49 -8.36 8.54 -8.01
C ALA A 49 -7.28 7.46 -8.01
N ALA A 50 -7.39 6.48 -7.09
CA ALA A 50 -6.50 5.32 -7.05
C ALA A 50 -6.60 4.48 -8.33
N CYS A 51 -7.82 4.27 -8.85
CA CYS A 51 -8.04 3.55 -10.11
C CYS A 51 -7.35 4.26 -11.30
N GLU A 52 -7.58 5.57 -11.45
CA GLU A 52 -6.94 6.35 -12.53
C GLU A 52 -5.43 6.26 -12.46
N LEU A 53 -4.85 6.41 -11.26
CA LEU A 53 -3.40 6.34 -11.09
C LEU A 53 -2.84 4.95 -11.41
N ILE A 54 -3.51 3.87 -10.98
CA ILE A 54 -3.08 2.50 -11.27
C ILE A 54 -3.11 2.25 -12.78
N VAL A 55 -4.22 2.58 -13.44
CA VAL A 55 -4.38 2.36 -14.88
C VAL A 55 -3.36 3.17 -15.68
N SER A 56 -3.18 4.46 -15.35
CA SER A 56 -2.17 5.31 -15.97
C SER A 56 -0.77 4.75 -15.79
N HIS A 57 -0.42 4.35 -14.56
CA HIS A 57 0.89 3.77 -14.26
C HIS A 57 1.18 2.52 -15.09
N LEU A 58 0.22 1.59 -15.16
CA LEU A 58 0.39 0.37 -15.94
C LEU A 58 0.55 0.66 -17.42
N SER A 59 -0.22 1.61 -17.96
CA SER A 59 -0.11 2.07 -19.35
C SER A 59 1.22 2.75 -19.64
N ASP A 60 1.64 3.71 -18.80
CA ASP A 60 2.85 4.51 -19.01
C ASP A 60 4.12 3.65 -19.00
N PHE A 61 4.15 2.62 -18.18
CA PHE A 61 5.28 1.70 -18.09
C PHE A 61 5.14 0.45 -18.97
N GLY A 62 4.01 0.28 -19.68
CA GLY A 62 3.73 -0.91 -20.48
C GLY A 62 3.74 -2.19 -19.64
N ARG A 63 3.17 -2.15 -18.45
CA ARG A 63 3.19 -3.24 -17.47
C ARG A 63 1.79 -3.77 -17.22
N GLU A 64 1.68 -5.07 -16.99
CA GLU A 64 0.49 -5.73 -16.50
C GLU A 64 0.42 -5.66 -14.96
N ALA A 65 -0.78 -5.78 -14.38
CA ALA A 65 -0.94 -5.84 -12.92
C ALA A 65 -0.13 -6.97 -12.29
N SER A 66 0.02 -8.09 -12.99
CA SER A 66 0.80 -9.26 -12.59
C SER A 66 2.32 -9.02 -12.49
N TYR A 67 2.82 -7.90 -13.03
CA TYR A 67 4.21 -7.49 -12.86
C TYR A 67 4.57 -7.20 -11.41
N TYR A 68 3.59 -6.79 -10.63
CA TYR A 68 3.74 -6.46 -9.21
C TYR A 68 3.28 -7.61 -8.33
N ASP A 69 4.09 -7.98 -7.34
CA ASP A 69 3.69 -8.94 -6.30
C ASP A 69 2.51 -8.40 -5.49
N ARG A 70 2.49 -7.07 -5.26
CA ARG A 70 1.39 -6.37 -4.59
C ARG A 70 1.18 -4.98 -5.18
N ILE A 71 -0.09 -4.61 -5.30
CA ILE A 71 -0.56 -3.25 -5.56
C ILE A 71 -1.17 -2.77 -4.25
N VAL A 72 -0.59 -1.73 -3.65
CA VAL A 72 -0.86 -1.34 -2.26
C VAL A 72 -1.44 0.06 -2.22
N THR A 73 -2.67 0.20 -1.71
CA THR A 73 -3.30 1.49 -1.45
C THR A 73 -3.12 1.95 -0.01
N GLY A 74 -3.42 3.22 0.24
CA GLY A 74 -3.20 3.87 1.54
C GLY A 74 -4.17 3.42 2.62
N ASP A 75 -5.38 3.93 2.57
CA ASP A 75 -6.42 3.71 3.58
C ASP A 75 -7.84 3.76 3.00
N LEU A 76 -8.05 3.13 1.85
CA LEU A 76 -9.36 2.98 1.24
C LEU A 76 -10.32 2.15 2.10
N GLY A 77 -9.77 1.24 2.89
CA GLY A 77 -10.53 0.29 3.69
C GLY A 77 -11.29 -0.74 2.85
N SER A 78 -12.06 -1.60 3.53
CA SER A 78 -12.75 -2.72 2.87
C SER A 78 -13.82 -2.27 1.85
N VAL A 79 -14.44 -1.13 2.07
CA VAL A 79 -15.45 -0.58 1.14
C VAL A 79 -14.75 0.00 -0.10
N GLY A 80 -13.76 0.86 0.10
CA GLY A 80 -13.02 1.48 -1.01
C GLY A 80 -12.24 0.45 -1.82
N GLN A 81 -11.71 -0.61 -1.21
CA GLN A 81 -11.07 -1.72 -1.91
C GLN A 81 -12.00 -2.39 -2.92
N LYS A 82 -13.24 -2.70 -2.52
CA LYS A 82 -14.22 -3.33 -3.41
C LYS A 82 -14.54 -2.42 -4.60
N ILE A 83 -14.78 -1.14 -4.33
CA ILE A 83 -15.06 -0.14 -5.35
C ILE A 83 -13.88 -0.03 -6.32
N LEU A 84 -12.64 0.06 -5.79
CA LEU A 84 -11.43 0.15 -6.60
C LEU A 84 -11.28 -1.05 -7.55
N ILE A 85 -11.43 -2.27 -7.05
CA ILE A 85 -11.32 -3.49 -7.86
C ILE A 85 -12.35 -3.48 -8.99
N ASP A 86 -13.60 -3.10 -8.69
CA ASP A 86 -14.66 -3.03 -9.70
C ASP A 86 -14.39 -1.93 -10.76
N LEU A 87 -13.91 -0.77 -10.34
CA LEU A 87 -13.54 0.32 -11.27
C LEU A 87 -12.36 -0.09 -12.17
N CYS A 88 -11.31 -0.69 -11.62
CA CYS A 88 -10.19 -1.17 -12.41
C CYS A 88 -10.62 -2.24 -13.41
N ARG A 89 -11.50 -3.17 -13.00
CA ARG A 89 -12.04 -4.21 -13.88
C ARG A 89 -12.86 -3.62 -15.05
N GLN A 90 -13.65 -2.57 -14.81
CA GLN A 90 -14.37 -1.85 -15.87
C GLN A 90 -13.43 -1.21 -16.88
N LYS A 91 -12.21 -0.85 -16.48
CA LYS A 91 -11.15 -0.34 -17.35
C LYS A 91 -10.26 -1.43 -17.95
N GLY A 92 -10.61 -2.70 -17.78
CA GLY A 92 -9.88 -3.84 -18.32
C GLY A 92 -8.66 -4.28 -17.51
N VAL A 93 -8.51 -3.78 -16.28
CA VAL A 93 -7.38 -4.11 -15.38
C VAL A 93 -7.91 -4.89 -14.18
N ASP A 94 -7.51 -6.15 -14.03
CA ASP A 94 -7.86 -6.94 -12.85
C ASP A 94 -6.71 -6.95 -11.83
N ILE A 95 -6.95 -6.32 -10.69
CA ILE A 95 -6.01 -6.25 -9.56
C ILE A 95 -6.46 -7.11 -8.37
N SER A 96 -7.54 -7.87 -8.49
CA SER A 96 -8.17 -8.59 -7.38
C SER A 96 -7.26 -9.60 -6.69
N GLN A 97 -6.27 -10.14 -7.40
CA GLN A 97 -5.38 -11.18 -6.89
C GLN A 97 -4.18 -10.63 -6.10
N ASN A 98 -3.80 -9.40 -6.33
CA ASN A 98 -2.58 -8.81 -5.75
C ASN A 98 -2.79 -7.44 -5.10
N HIS A 99 -4.04 -6.96 -5.02
CA HIS A 99 -4.35 -5.72 -4.33
C HIS A 99 -4.41 -5.93 -2.81
N GLU A 100 -3.79 -5.03 -2.08
CA GLU A 100 -3.84 -4.91 -0.62
C GLU A 100 -4.03 -3.44 -0.21
N ASP A 101 -4.67 -3.22 0.94
CA ASP A 101 -4.89 -1.87 1.47
C ASP A 101 -4.24 -1.73 2.84
N CYS A 102 -3.50 -0.63 3.06
CA CYS A 102 -2.79 -0.39 4.32
C CYS A 102 -3.75 -0.23 5.50
N GLY A 103 -4.91 0.41 5.30
CA GLY A 103 -5.91 0.57 6.35
C GLY A 103 -6.47 -0.77 6.82
N MET A 104 -6.61 -1.74 5.91
CA MET A 104 -7.02 -3.10 6.25
C MET A 104 -5.91 -3.92 6.92
N LYS A 105 -4.64 -3.58 6.68
CA LYS A 105 -3.48 -4.24 7.31
C LYS A 105 -3.17 -3.72 8.70
N MET A 106 -3.63 -2.51 9.04
CA MET A 106 -3.30 -1.84 10.30
C MET A 106 -3.91 -2.53 11.51
N PHE A 107 -5.10 -3.12 11.36
CA PHE A 107 -5.88 -3.71 12.45
C PHE A 107 -6.38 -5.11 12.11
N ASP A 108 -6.59 -5.91 13.15
CA ASP A 108 -7.29 -7.19 13.05
C ASP A 108 -8.82 -6.95 13.04
N ALA A 109 -9.41 -7.01 11.85
CA ALA A 109 -10.84 -6.80 11.67
C ALA A 109 -11.73 -7.83 12.40
N THR A 110 -11.17 -9.00 12.78
CA THR A 110 -11.91 -10.06 13.46
C THR A 110 -12.05 -9.76 14.96
N ASN A 111 -10.99 -9.20 15.57
CA ASN A 111 -10.90 -8.99 17.01
C ASN A 111 -11.07 -7.53 17.42
N GLN A 112 -10.97 -6.61 16.48
CA GLN A 112 -11.04 -5.17 16.72
C GLN A 112 -12.18 -4.58 15.91
N ASN A 113 -13.09 -3.87 16.55
CA ASN A 113 -14.23 -3.23 15.90
C ASN A 113 -13.79 -1.93 15.18
N THR A 114 -13.07 -2.06 14.08
CA THR A 114 -12.48 -0.94 13.33
C THR A 114 -13.27 -0.55 12.08
N GLY A 115 -14.48 -1.10 11.90
CA GLY A 115 -15.30 -0.80 10.71
C GLY A 115 -14.61 -1.23 9.42
N SER A 116 -14.34 -0.28 8.53
CA SER A 116 -13.70 -0.54 7.23
C SER A 116 -12.19 -0.70 7.29
N GLY A 117 -11.55 -0.38 8.41
CA GLY A 117 -10.10 -0.44 8.58
C GLY A 117 -9.50 0.81 9.22
N GLY A 118 -8.17 0.85 9.34
CA GLY A 118 -7.45 2.02 9.83
C GLY A 118 -7.43 3.16 8.82
N SER A 119 -7.34 4.39 9.33
CA SER A 119 -7.30 5.59 8.51
C SER A 119 -6.34 6.62 9.12
N GLY A 120 -5.95 7.60 8.32
CA GLY A 120 -5.14 8.73 8.75
C GLY A 120 -3.85 8.89 7.95
N CYS A 121 -3.30 10.10 7.99
CA CYS A 121 -2.16 10.52 7.16
C CYS A 121 -0.89 9.69 7.34
N ALA A 122 -0.73 8.98 8.46
CA ALA A 122 0.42 8.10 8.72
C ALA A 122 0.15 6.63 8.40
N CYS A 123 -1.09 6.24 8.07
CA CYS A 123 -1.47 4.83 7.88
C CYS A 123 -0.59 4.14 6.84
N SER A 124 -0.53 4.67 5.63
CA SER A 124 0.25 4.10 4.53
C SER A 124 1.75 4.05 4.83
N ALA A 125 2.29 5.12 5.40
CA ALA A 125 3.71 5.22 5.75
C ALA A 125 4.10 4.20 6.83
N THR A 126 3.25 4.01 7.84
CA THR A 126 3.48 3.04 8.92
C THR A 126 3.49 1.62 8.38
N VAL A 127 2.47 1.24 7.58
CA VAL A 127 2.39 -0.11 7.01
C VAL A 127 3.48 -0.34 5.98
N LEU A 128 3.82 0.65 5.14
CA LEU A 128 4.95 0.54 4.23
C LEU A 128 6.24 0.24 4.99
N SER A 129 6.51 1.02 6.05
CA SER A 129 7.77 0.92 6.82
C SER A 129 7.86 -0.36 7.65
N ALA A 130 6.76 -0.76 8.31
CA ALA A 130 6.76 -1.88 9.25
C ALA A 130 6.50 -3.23 8.57
N TYR A 131 5.79 -3.27 7.46
CA TYR A 131 5.37 -4.51 6.82
C TYR A 131 5.99 -4.73 5.44
N TYR A 132 5.85 -3.78 4.49
CA TYR A 132 6.29 -4.02 3.12
C TYR A 132 7.80 -3.87 2.92
N LEU A 133 8.44 -2.85 3.49
CA LEU A 133 9.89 -2.66 3.35
C LEU A 133 10.71 -3.82 3.92
N PRO A 134 10.40 -4.41 5.08
CA PRO A 134 11.06 -5.63 5.53
C PRO A 134 10.94 -6.81 4.56
N LYS A 135 9.75 -7.01 3.97
CA LYS A 135 9.51 -8.09 2.99
C LYS A 135 10.24 -7.87 1.66
N LEU A 136 10.36 -6.63 1.21
CA LEU A 136 11.18 -6.28 0.05
C LEU A 136 12.67 -6.50 0.33
N ARG A 137 13.16 -6.12 1.53
CA ARG A 137 14.55 -6.32 1.94
C ARG A 137 14.93 -7.79 2.12
N SER A 138 14.01 -8.61 2.59
CA SER A 138 14.21 -10.06 2.71
C SER A 138 14.11 -10.78 1.35
N GLY A 139 13.50 -10.14 0.35
CA GLY A 139 13.22 -10.74 -0.95
C GLY A 139 11.98 -11.62 -0.99
N GLU A 140 11.17 -11.62 0.06
CA GLU A 140 9.83 -12.23 0.07
C GLU A 140 8.93 -11.57 -0.97
N LEU A 141 8.99 -10.24 -1.08
CA LEU A 141 8.42 -9.47 -2.18
C LEU A 141 9.54 -8.91 -3.05
N LYS A 142 9.32 -8.86 -4.34
CA LYS A 142 10.27 -8.33 -5.33
C LYS A 142 9.90 -6.94 -5.80
N ARG A 143 8.61 -6.71 -6.07
CA ARG A 143 8.08 -5.47 -6.62
C ARG A 143 6.71 -5.15 -6.04
N ILE A 144 6.53 -3.92 -5.61
CA ILE A 144 5.21 -3.41 -5.22
C ILE A 144 4.92 -2.13 -6.00
N LEU A 145 3.66 -1.91 -6.35
CA LEU A 145 3.13 -0.62 -6.76
C LEU A 145 2.48 0.00 -5.52
N PHE A 146 3.07 1.08 -5.02
CA PHE A 146 2.59 1.77 -3.83
C PHE A 146 1.81 3.03 -4.22
N VAL A 147 0.53 3.03 -3.92
CA VAL A 147 -0.46 4.06 -4.32
C VAL A 147 -1.08 4.66 -3.06
N PRO A 148 -0.34 5.53 -2.34
CA PRO A 148 -0.89 6.22 -1.19
C PRO A 148 -1.98 7.20 -1.65
N THR A 149 -3.11 7.18 -1.00
CA THR A 149 -4.28 8.03 -1.30
C THR A 149 -4.58 8.95 -0.13
#